data_570f40e14dd139c00c61f0ca990848fe
#
_entry.id   570f40e14dd139c00c61f0ca990848fe
#
_cell.length_a   1.000
_cell.length_b   1.000
_cell.length_c   1.000
_cell.angle_alpha   90.00
_cell.angle_beta   90.00
_cell.angle_gamma   90.00
#
_symmetry.space_group_name_H-M   'P 1'
#
loop_
_entity.id
_entity.type
_entity.pdbx_description
1 polymer ?
#
loop_
_entity_poly.entity_id
_entity_poly.type
_entity_poly.pdbx_seq_one_letter_code
_entity_poly.pdbx_strand_id
1 'polypeptide(L)'
;MKNFLFCLSILLSNSIYSCDCGVETVVNKFAHSTFVAKGKIIKNYNNLKGENIYKADIEIKDLYKGSKVKSVFVYGRSDNKIGTSCDIFIPEGTELILYAHKDKFNRLIIGMCSGLLYLNRKTYYSKEKKTRELKMLKSLSKLKEKDINKVKLYSSELSDSLATLKGVDSKKKYGVYKLKFSKKLKLKDIKTVDGFTEKSIDKRVKRILTNTTWELLKDRDSVKLESNYNYFIDIYHYPKDKKNKSFYTKFNL
;
A
#
# COMPACT_ATOMS: atom_id res chain seq x y z
N MET A 1 -22.13 -47.00 -13.78
CA MET A 1 -22.29 -45.89 -12.79
C MET A 1 -21.00 -45.34 -12.20
N LYS A 2 -19.96 -46.14 -11.92
CA LYS A 2 -18.66 -45.63 -11.39
C LYS A 2 -17.94 -44.63 -12.31
N ASN A 3 -17.99 -44.81 -13.61
CA ASN A 3 -17.30 -43.91 -14.57
C ASN A 3 -18.01 -42.57 -14.79
N PHE A 4 -19.32 -42.49 -14.50
CA PHE A 4 -20.08 -41.23 -14.59
C PHE A 4 -19.77 -40.27 -13.43
N LEU A 5 -19.51 -40.81 -12.25
CA LEU A 5 -19.11 -39.99 -11.08
C LEU A 5 -17.69 -39.38 -11.24
N PHE A 6 -16.79 -40.08 -11.93
CA PHE A 6 -15.43 -39.59 -12.19
C PHE A 6 -15.41 -38.45 -13.22
N CYS A 7 -16.25 -38.51 -14.24
CA CYS A 7 -16.37 -37.38 -15.18
C CYS A 7 -17.02 -36.14 -14.55
N LEU A 8 -17.93 -36.29 -13.59
CA LEU A 8 -18.57 -35.17 -12.90
C LEU A 8 -17.61 -34.43 -11.97
N SER A 9 -16.66 -35.12 -11.36
CA SER A 9 -15.64 -34.49 -10.50
C SER A 9 -14.61 -33.65 -11.26
N ILE A 10 -14.35 -33.96 -12.54
CA ILE A 10 -13.43 -33.18 -13.39
C ILE A 10 -14.10 -31.87 -13.87
N LEU A 11 -15.43 -31.86 -14.02
CA LEU A 11 -16.16 -30.64 -14.40
C LEU A 11 -16.29 -29.61 -13.29
N LEU A 12 -16.06 -29.99 -12.03
CA LEU A 12 -16.12 -29.10 -10.86
C LEU A 12 -14.78 -28.43 -10.54
N SER A 13 -13.70 -28.79 -11.22
CA SER A 13 -12.39 -28.13 -11.07
C SER A 13 -12.28 -26.84 -11.88
N ASN A 14 -13.33 -26.04 -11.94
CA ASN A 14 -13.21 -24.66 -12.40
C ASN A 14 -12.34 -23.91 -11.38
N SER A 15 -11.11 -23.59 -11.78
CA SER A 15 -10.19 -22.76 -11.01
C SER A 15 -10.89 -21.43 -10.70
N ILE A 16 -11.38 -21.28 -9.48
CA ILE A 16 -11.93 -20.01 -8.99
C ILE A 16 -10.73 -19.09 -8.82
N TYR A 17 -10.43 -18.30 -9.84
CA TYR A 17 -9.43 -17.23 -9.73
C TYR A 17 -9.98 -16.18 -8.79
N SER A 18 -9.59 -16.28 -7.51
CA SER A 18 -9.83 -15.23 -6.53
C SER A 18 -8.85 -14.08 -6.77
N CYS A 19 -9.33 -12.85 -6.64
CA CYS A 19 -8.47 -11.67 -6.66
C CYS A 19 -7.69 -11.61 -5.35
N ASP A 20 -6.40 -11.86 -5.41
CA ASP A 20 -5.50 -11.72 -4.26
C ASP A 20 -4.67 -10.44 -4.41
N CYS A 21 -4.79 -9.55 -3.42
CA CYS A 21 -4.04 -8.31 -3.35
C CYS A 21 -3.02 -8.40 -2.23
N GLY A 22 -1.75 -8.38 -2.56
CA GLY A 22 -0.69 -8.29 -1.56
C GLY A 22 -0.87 -7.09 -0.63
N VAL A 23 -0.56 -7.28 0.66
CA VAL A 23 -0.61 -6.19 1.65
C VAL A 23 0.57 -5.25 1.43
N GLU A 24 0.29 -4.04 0.95
CA GLU A 24 1.29 -3.00 0.79
C GLU A 24 1.31 -2.01 1.96
N THR A 25 2.50 -1.53 2.31
CA THR A 25 2.69 -0.46 3.29
C THR A 25 2.28 0.89 2.71
N VAL A 26 2.03 1.90 3.55
CA VAL A 26 1.64 3.24 3.07
C VAL A 26 2.74 3.85 2.21
N VAL A 27 4.00 3.64 2.57
CA VAL A 27 5.15 4.12 1.79
C VAL A 27 5.18 3.46 0.42
N ASN A 28 4.96 2.15 0.32
CA ASN A 28 4.96 1.45 -0.97
C ASN A 28 3.76 1.87 -1.84
N LYS A 29 2.56 1.96 -1.27
CA LYS A 29 1.39 2.50 -1.99
C LYS A 29 1.67 3.89 -2.56
N PHE A 30 2.25 4.78 -1.74
CA PHE A 30 2.63 6.13 -2.17
C PHE A 30 3.70 6.11 -3.26
N ALA A 31 4.71 5.26 -3.11
CA ALA A 31 5.83 5.14 -4.06
C ALA A 31 5.35 4.69 -5.45
N HIS A 32 4.56 3.63 -5.51
CA HIS A 32 4.11 3.00 -6.75
C HIS A 32 2.97 3.75 -7.44
N SER A 33 2.30 4.67 -6.74
CA SER A 33 1.22 5.46 -7.33
C SER A 33 1.75 6.68 -8.08
N THR A 34 1.12 7.03 -9.19
CA THR A 34 1.36 8.28 -9.91
C THR A 34 0.58 9.45 -9.30
N PHE A 35 -0.57 9.13 -8.70
CA PHE A 35 -1.47 10.10 -8.08
C PHE A 35 -1.94 9.56 -6.74
N VAL A 36 -1.88 10.40 -5.70
CA VAL A 36 -2.39 10.09 -4.36
C VAL A 36 -3.16 11.28 -3.81
N ALA A 37 -4.42 11.07 -3.46
CA ALA A 37 -5.27 12.12 -2.93
C ALA A 37 -6.28 11.59 -1.91
N LYS A 38 -6.71 12.44 -0.99
CA LYS A 38 -7.97 12.29 -0.29
C LYS A 38 -9.05 12.97 -1.14
N GLY A 39 -10.08 12.23 -1.49
CA GLY A 39 -11.16 12.76 -2.32
C GLY A 39 -12.50 12.11 -2.05
N LYS A 40 -13.52 12.63 -2.73
CA LYS A 40 -14.90 12.15 -2.72
C LYS A 40 -15.33 11.83 -4.15
N ILE A 41 -15.95 10.68 -4.36
CA ILE A 41 -16.57 10.34 -5.65
C ILE A 41 -17.83 11.21 -5.79
N ILE A 42 -17.90 11.98 -6.89
CA ILE A 42 -18.99 12.90 -7.15
C ILE A 42 -19.98 12.32 -8.14
N LYS A 43 -19.47 11.66 -9.20
CA LYS A 43 -20.31 11.12 -10.26
C LYS A 43 -19.63 9.90 -10.89
N ASN A 44 -20.40 8.87 -11.13
CA ASN A 44 -19.99 7.69 -11.90
C ASN A 44 -20.61 7.76 -13.30
N TYR A 45 -19.85 7.32 -14.29
CA TYR A 45 -20.29 7.19 -15.67
C TYR A 45 -20.39 5.72 -16.05
N ASN A 46 -21.14 5.40 -17.08
CA ASN A 46 -21.24 4.04 -17.59
C ASN A 46 -19.87 3.51 -17.99
N ASN A 47 -19.73 2.19 -18.00
CA ASN A 47 -18.52 1.52 -18.45
C ASN A 47 -18.14 1.94 -19.87
N LEU A 48 -16.85 2.05 -20.12
CA LEU A 48 -16.32 2.23 -21.46
C LEU A 48 -16.71 1.01 -22.32
N LYS A 49 -17.05 1.28 -23.59
CA LYS A 49 -17.49 0.20 -24.50
C LYS A 49 -16.44 -0.89 -24.61
N GLY A 50 -16.83 -2.12 -24.26
CA GLY A 50 -15.95 -3.29 -24.32
C GLY A 50 -14.91 -3.41 -23.19
N GLU A 51 -14.94 -2.52 -22.18
CA GLU A 51 -13.99 -2.55 -21.06
C GLU A 51 -14.70 -2.75 -19.70
N ASN A 52 -14.03 -3.43 -18.74
CA ASN A 52 -14.44 -3.46 -17.33
C ASN A 52 -13.87 -2.25 -16.59
N ILE A 53 -14.08 -1.06 -17.15
CA ILE A 53 -13.56 0.19 -16.61
C ILE A 53 -14.66 1.25 -16.76
N TYR A 54 -14.89 2.00 -15.70
CA TYR A 54 -15.75 3.17 -15.75
C TYR A 54 -15.00 4.43 -15.27
N LYS A 55 -15.46 5.59 -15.71
CA LYS A 55 -14.94 6.87 -15.27
C LYS A 55 -15.69 7.33 -14.03
N ALA A 56 -14.96 7.92 -13.07
CA ALA A 56 -15.53 8.55 -11.89
C ALA A 56 -14.99 9.99 -11.74
N ASP A 57 -15.86 10.97 -11.64
CA ASP A 57 -15.47 12.33 -11.27
C ASP A 57 -15.23 12.40 -9.77
N ILE A 58 -14.18 13.14 -9.38
CA ILE A 58 -13.73 13.25 -8.00
C ILE A 58 -13.59 14.71 -7.56
N GLU A 59 -13.98 14.98 -6.33
CA GLU A 59 -13.63 16.20 -5.61
C GLU A 59 -12.38 15.92 -4.76
N ILE A 60 -11.26 16.57 -5.08
CA ILE A 60 -10.01 16.42 -4.33
C ILE A 60 -10.04 17.35 -3.12
N LYS A 61 -9.98 16.77 -1.91
CA LYS A 61 -9.88 17.50 -0.65
C LYS A 61 -8.43 17.79 -0.25
N ASP A 62 -7.57 16.76 -0.35
CA ASP A 62 -6.13 16.89 -0.11
C ASP A 62 -5.36 16.17 -1.23
N LEU A 63 -4.36 16.82 -1.82
CA LEU A 63 -3.47 16.24 -2.81
C LEU A 63 -2.11 15.93 -2.18
N TYR A 64 -1.69 14.67 -2.24
CA TYR A 64 -0.41 14.22 -1.66
C TYR A 64 0.64 13.93 -2.73
N LYS A 65 0.24 13.52 -3.94
CA LYS A 65 1.15 13.22 -5.06
C LYS A 65 0.45 13.44 -6.41
N GLY A 66 1.20 13.90 -7.41
CA GLY A 66 0.68 14.16 -8.76
C GLY A 66 0.08 15.55 -8.92
N SER A 67 -0.79 15.74 -9.92
CA SER A 67 -1.47 17.00 -10.24
C SER A 67 -2.98 16.85 -10.03
N LYS A 68 -3.67 17.95 -9.77
CA LYS A 68 -5.14 17.95 -9.65
C LYS A 68 -5.78 17.46 -10.95
N VAL A 69 -6.72 16.54 -10.82
CA VAL A 69 -7.51 15.97 -11.92
C VAL A 69 -8.99 16.03 -11.56
N LYS A 70 -9.85 16.07 -12.57
CA LYS A 70 -11.31 16.05 -12.39
C LYS A 70 -11.83 14.62 -12.20
N SER A 71 -11.16 13.65 -12.81
CA SER A 71 -11.67 12.28 -12.87
C SER A 71 -10.56 11.26 -12.74
N VAL A 72 -10.92 10.07 -12.28
CA VAL A 72 -10.13 8.84 -12.34
C VAL A 72 -10.94 7.76 -13.05
N PHE A 73 -10.26 6.70 -13.49
CA PHE A 73 -10.90 5.50 -14.01
C PHE A 73 -10.87 4.41 -12.92
N VAL A 74 -11.94 3.63 -12.86
CA VAL A 74 -12.09 2.54 -11.87
C VAL A 74 -12.18 1.23 -12.62
N TYR A 75 -11.30 0.28 -12.26
CA TYR A 75 -11.39 -1.08 -12.76
C TYR A 75 -12.56 -1.79 -12.09
N GLY A 76 -13.63 -2.00 -12.85
CA GLY A 76 -14.87 -2.58 -12.35
C GLY A 76 -16.08 -2.15 -13.16
N ARG A 77 -17.26 -2.37 -12.60
CA ARG A 77 -18.52 -2.12 -13.30
C ARG A 77 -19.41 -1.15 -12.56
N SER A 78 -20.04 -0.25 -13.33
CA SER A 78 -21.04 0.70 -12.87
C SER A 78 -22.41 0.51 -13.51
N ASP A 79 -22.53 -0.49 -14.43
CA ASP A 79 -23.72 -0.75 -15.23
C ASP A 79 -24.55 -1.95 -14.72
N ASN A 80 -24.30 -2.39 -13.48
CA ASN A 80 -24.97 -3.53 -12.82
C ASN A 80 -24.81 -4.89 -13.53
N LYS A 81 -23.90 -5.00 -14.49
CA LYS A 81 -23.60 -6.29 -15.14
C LYS A 81 -22.62 -7.10 -14.31
N ILE A 82 -22.60 -8.40 -14.55
CA ILE A 82 -21.61 -9.30 -13.93
C ILE A 82 -20.23 -8.93 -14.44
N GLY A 83 -19.30 -8.72 -13.50
CA GLY A 83 -17.90 -8.45 -13.76
C GLY A 83 -16.99 -9.59 -13.35
N THR A 84 -15.71 -9.31 -13.15
CA THR A 84 -14.72 -10.25 -12.63
C THR A 84 -14.65 -10.18 -11.09
N SER A 85 -13.99 -11.15 -10.46
CA SER A 85 -13.78 -11.15 -9.00
C SER A 85 -12.97 -9.95 -8.50
N CYS A 86 -12.23 -9.28 -9.39
CA CYS A 86 -11.42 -8.10 -9.08
C CYS A 86 -12.13 -6.77 -9.34
N ASP A 87 -13.34 -6.81 -9.88
CA ASP A 87 -14.10 -5.61 -10.20
C ASP A 87 -14.62 -4.94 -8.93
N ILE A 88 -14.51 -3.61 -8.88
CA ILE A 88 -15.06 -2.83 -7.79
C ILE A 88 -16.06 -1.79 -8.29
N PHE A 89 -17.06 -1.52 -7.46
CA PHE A 89 -17.94 -0.37 -7.62
C PHE A 89 -17.79 0.55 -6.42
N ILE A 90 -17.49 1.83 -6.67
CA ILE A 90 -17.35 2.85 -5.64
C ILE A 90 -18.52 3.83 -5.76
N PRO A 91 -19.54 3.76 -4.89
CA PRO A 91 -20.70 4.64 -4.96
C PRO A 91 -20.34 6.12 -4.85
N GLU A 92 -21.15 6.95 -5.48
CA GLU A 92 -21.12 8.39 -5.30
C GLU A 92 -21.26 8.76 -3.82
N GLY A 93 -20.65 9.88 -3.41
CA GLY A 93 -20.57 10.28 -2.01
C GLY A 93 -19.50 9.57 -1.18
N THR A 94 -18.82 8.52 -1.71
CA THR A 94 -17.77 7.81 -1.00
C THR A 94 -16.56 8.70 -0.83
N GLU A 95 -16.11 8.89 0.43
CA GLU A 95 -14.84 9.54 0.76
C GLU A 95 -13.74 8.48 0.97
N LEU A 96 -12.61 8.67 0.30
CA LEU A 96 -11.52 7.70 0.37
C LEU A 96 -10.15 8.35 0.10
N ILE A 97 -9.10 7.62 0.47
CA ILE A 97 -7.76 7.87 -0.06
C ILE A 97 -7.62 7.03 -1.33
N LEU A 98 -7.30 7.73 -2.43
CA LEU A 98 -7.07 7.15 -3.74
C LEU A 98 -5.57 7.02 -3.99
N TYR A 99 -5.17 5.84 -4.46
CA TYR A 99 -3.84 5.53 -4.95
C TYR A 99 -3.97 5.09 -6.40
N ALA A 100 -3.73 6.01 -7.34
CA ALA A 100 -3.91 5.73 -8.76
C ALA A 100 -2.56 5.62 -9.48
N HIS A 101 -2.50 4.72 -10.44
CA HIS A 101 -1.39 4.57 -11.37
C HIS A 101 -1.86 4.86 -12.79
N LYS A 102 -0.92 5.06 -13.71
CA LYS A 102 -1.23 5.22 -15.12
C LYS A 102 -1.27 3.86 -15.82
N ASP A 103 -2.32 3.63 -16.58
CA ASP A 103 -2.40 2.47 -17.47
C ASP A 103 -1.66 2.73 -18.80
N LYS A 104 -1.70 1.75 -19.71
CA LYS A 104 -1.09 1.86 -21.04
C LYS A 104 -1.64 2.99 -21.92
N PHE A 105 -2.83 3.50 -21.59
CA PHE A 105 -3.47 4.64 -22.26
C PHE A 105 -3.24 5.96 -21.52
N ASN A 106 -2.33 6.01 -20.55
CA ASN A 106 -2.03 7.17 -19.72
C ASN A 106 -3.21 7.64 -18.84
N ARG A 107 -4.23 6.79 -18.61
CA ARG A 107 -5.36 7.06 -17.73
C ARG A 107 -4.97 6.78 -16.28
N LEU A 108 -5.37 7.65 -15.35
CA LEU A 108 -5.24 7.38 -13.92
C LEU A 108 -6.28 6.36 -13.50
N ILE A 109 -5.85 5.16 -13.14
CA ILE A 109 -6.73 4.05 -12.83
C ILE A 109 -6.57 3.59 -11.38
N ILE A 110 -7.68 3.25 -10.75
CA ILE A 110 -7.77 2.61 -9.45
C ILE A 110 -8.55 1.31 -9.57
N GLY A 111 -8.28 0.36 -8.68
CA GLY A 111 -8.96 -0.94 -8.63
C GLY A 111 -8.88 -1.55 -7.25
N MET A 112 -9.30 -2.80 -7.13
CA MET A 112 -9.34 -3.54 -5.86
C MET A 112 -7.96 -3.56 -5.17
N CYS A 113 -6.89 -3.82 -5.93
CA CYS A 113 -5.53 -3.89 -5.41
C CYS A 113 -4.79 -2.54 -5.34
N SER A 114 -5.47 -1.42 -5.57
CA SER A 114 -4.84 -0.10 -5.45
C SER A 114 -4.62 0.36 -4.00
N GLY A 115 -5.00 -0.44 -3.01
CA GLY A 115 -4.81 -0.10 -1.60
C GLY A 115 -5.69 1.06 -1.12
N LEU A 116 -6.88 1.22 -1.70
CA LEU A 116 -7.86 2.26 -1.35
C LEU A 116 -8.20 2.21 0.14
N LEU A 117 -8.34 3.38 0.78
CA LEU A 117 -8.77 3.47 2.16
C LEU A 117 -10.07 4.28 2.26
N TYR A 118 -11.16 3.59 2.52
CA TYR A 118 -12.50 4.20 2.69
C TYR A 118 -12.58 4.95 4.02
N LEU A 119 -12.96 6.24 3.99
CA LEU A 119 -12.97 7.11 5.17
C LEU A 119 -14.35 7.20 5.83
N ASN A 120 -15.42 7.28 5.05
CA ASN A 120 -16.80 7.45 5.53
C ASN A 120 -17.63 6.17 5.53
N ARG A 121 -17.03 5.02 5.25
CA ARG A 121 -17.71 3.71 5.36
C ARG A 121 -17.30 3.00 6.65
N LYS A 122 -18.22 2.20 7.21
CA LYS A 122 -17.86 1.17 8.19
C LYS A 122 -17.04 0.11 7.46
N THR A 123 -15.73 0.19 7.58
CA THR A 123 -14.78 -0.75 7.00
C THR A 123 -14.07 -1.49 8.13
N TYR A 124 -13.38 -2.58 7.80
CA TYR A 124 -12.50 -3.31 8.72
C TYR A 124 -11.36 -2.43 9.29
N TYR A 125 -11.16 -1.23 8.72
CA TYR A 125 -10.09 -0.33 9.15
C TYR A 125 -10.51 0.53 10.33
N SER A 126 -9.73 0.45 11.41
CA SER A 126 -9.92 1.25 12.61
C SER A 126 -9.76 2.76 12.33
N LYS A 127 -10.33 3.58 13.19
CA LYS A 127 -10.14 5.05 13.16
C LYS A 127 -8.66 5.41 13.26
N GLU A 128 -7.90 4.65 14.05
CA GLU A 128 -6.46 4.83 14.23
C GLU A 128 -5.70 4.59 12.93
N LYS A 129 -6.02 3.53 12.20
CA LYS A 129 -5.39 3.22 10.91
C LYS A 129 -5.63 4.35 9.90
N LYS A 130 -6.87 4.83 9.79
CA LYS A 130 -7.24 5.95 8.90
C LYS A 130 -6.45 7.22 9.26
N THR A 131 -6.40 7.57 10.55
CA THR A 131 -5.69 8.75 11.03
C THR A 131 -4.19 8.64 10.80
N ARG A 132 -3.61 7.47 11.04
CA ARG A 132 -2.19 7.18 10.85
C ARG A 132 -1.78 7.33 9.39
N GLU A 133 -2.54 6.73 8.47
CA GLU A 133 -2.27 6.79 7.05
C GLU A 133 -2.33 8.23 6.51
N LEU A 134 -3.34 9.02 6.91
CA LEU A 134 -3.44 10.44 6.55
C LEU A 134 -2.23 11.27 7.05
N LYS A 135 -1.76 11.03 8.28
CA LYS A 135 -0.57 11.70 8.82
C LYS A 135 0.69 11.33 8.04
N MET A 136 0.86 10.04 7.74
CA MET A 136 2.01 9.55 6.95
C MET A 136 2.03 10.17 5.56
N LEU A 137 0.88 10.25 4.88
CA LEU A 137 0.79 10.88 3.55
C LEU A 137 1.18 12.36 3.57
N LYS A 138 0.81 13.10 4.63
CA LYS A 138 1.26 14.48 4.82
C LYS A 138 2.78 14.60 4.96
N SER A 139 3.43 13.63 5.62
CA SER A 139 4.89 13.60 5.74
C SER A 139 5.54 13.22 4.41
N LEU A 140 5.01 12.21 3.72
CA LEU A 140 5.52 11.74 2.44
C LEU A 140 5.37 12.79 1.32
N SER A 141 4.28 13.56 1.31
CA SER A 141 4.04 14.61 0.30
C SER A 141 5.07 15.75 0.32
N LYS A 142 5.81 15.92 1.42
CA LYS A 142 6.89 16.90 1.56
C LYS A 142 8.22 16.43 0.95
N LEU A 143 8.32 15.14 0.61
CA LEU A 143 9.53 14.60 0.01
C LEU A 143 9.69 15.12 -1.43
N LYS A 144 10.87 15.67 -1.73
CA LYS A 144 11.23 16.15 -3.08
C LYS A 144 11.68 15.01 -4.01
N GLU A 145 11.80 13.79 -3.48
CA GLU A 145 12.33 12.65 -4.21
C GLU A 145 11.27 12.05 -5.13
N LYS A 146 11.62 11.97 -6.43
CA LYS A 146 10.73 11.40 -7.46
C LYS A 146 10.73 9.87 -7.48
N ASP A 147 11.82 9.27 -7.01
CA ASP A 147 12.12 7.85 -7.17
C ASP A 147 12.15 7.14 -5.81
N ILE A 148 10.98 6.94 -5.22
CA ILE A 148 10.82 6.21 -3.96
C ILE A 148 10.53 4.74 -4.30
N ASN A 149 11.29 3.82 -3.69
CA ASN A 149 11.03 2.36 -3.74
C ASN A 149 10.79 1.79 -5.15
N LYS A 150 11.63 2.14 -6.12
CA LYS A 150 11.56 1.57 -7.49
C LYS A 150 11.72 0.04 -7.52
N VAL A 151 12.35 -0.53 -6.50
CA VAL A 151 12.50 -1.97 -6.33
C VAL A 151 11.93 -2.40 -4.99
N LYS A 152 11.45 -3.64 -4.92
CA LYS A 152 10.97 -4.22 -3.67
C LYS A 152 12.14 -4.85 -2.93
N LEU A 153 12.44 -4.34 -1.74
CA LEU A 153 13.40 -4.97 -0.82
C LEU A 153 12.67 -5.86 0.19
N TYR A 154 13.30 -6.95 0.50
CA TYR A 154 12.83 -7.94 1.45
C TYR A 154 13.91 -8.21 2.52
N SER A 155 13.47 -8.57 3.70
CA SER A 155 14.30 -9.15 4.76
C SER A 155 13.48 -10.17 5.54
N SER A 156 14.03 -11.36 5.71
CA SER A 156 13.46 -12.40 6.58
C SER A 156 13.60 -12.07 8.06
N GLU A 157 14.68 -11.38 8.43
CA GLU A 157 15.07 -11.10 9.83
C GLU A 157 14.36 -9.90 10.46
N LEU A 158 13.81 -8.97 9.63
CA LEU A 158 13.32 -7.69 10.13
C LEU A 158 12.19 -7.84 11.15
N SER A 159 11.28 -8.80 10.93
CA SER A 159 10.16 -9.02 11.86
C SER A 159 10.63 -9.49 13.23
N ASP A 160 11.58 -10.43 13.27
CA ASP A 160 12.15 -10.97 14.51
C ASP A 160 13.00 -9.91 15.23
N SER A 161 13.76 -9.12 14.47
CA SER A 161 14.54 -8.00 15.02
C SER A 161 13.63 -6.92 15.64
N LEU A 162 12.49 -6.62 15.03
CA LEU A 162 11.50 -5.69 15.57
C LEU A 162 10.79 -6.27 16.81
N ALA A 163 10.66 -7.60 16.93
CA ALA A 163 10.10 -8.24 18.11
C ALA A 163 10.90 -7.96 19.40
N THR A 164 12.19 -7.60 19.28
CA THR A 164 13.02 -7.15 20.44
C THR A 164 12.54 -5.84 21.06
N LEU A 165 11.65 -5.10 20.38
CA LEU A 165 10.98 -3.91 20.90
C LEU A 165 9.65 -4.20 21.59
N LYS A 166 9.27 -5.48 21.74
CA LYS A 166 8.02 -5.87 22.41
C LYS A 166 7.97 -5.36 23.84
N GLY A 167 6.86 -4.73 24.22
CA GLY A 167 6.68 -4.13 25.53
C GLY A 167 7.21 -2.70 25.67
N VAL A 168 7.83 -2.14 24.62
CA VAL A 168 8.26 -0.74 24.58
C VAL A 168 7.13 0.10 24.00
N ASP A 169 6.62 1.07 24.75
CA ASP A 169 5.54 1.93 24.28
C ASP A 169 6.04 3.19 23.60
N SER A 170 5.27 3.68 22.61
CA SER A 170 5.48 4.97 21.94
C SER A 170 4.18 5.75 21.83
N LYS A 171 4.27 7.06 22.03
CA LYS A 171 3.15 7.98 21.80
C LYS A 171 2.77 8.04 20.32
N LYS A 172 3.75 7.99 19.43
CA LYS A 172 3.54 7.99 18.00
C LYS A 172 3.44 6.56 17.46
N LYS A 173 2.48 6.33 16.58
CA LYS A 173 2.10 4.97 16.11
C LYS A 173 2.85 4.52 14.86
N TYR A 174 3.79 5.32 14.36
CA TYR A 174 4.61 4.98 13.19
C TYR A 174 5.91 5.77 13.16
N GLY A 175 6.90 5.23 12.45
CA GLY A 175 8.10 5.93 12.03
C GLY A 175 8.37 5.67 10.55
N VAL A 176 8.86 6.66 9.82
CA VAL A 176 9.28 6.56 8.42
C VAL A 176 10.77 6.86 8.32
N TYR A 177 11.50 5.97 7.67
CA TYR A 177 12.95 6.04 7.52
C TYR A 177 13.35 5.94 6.06
N LYS A 178 14.38 6.68 5.68
CA LYS A 178 15.04 6.60 4.39
C LYS A 178 16.35 5.84 4.54
N LEU A 179 16.49 4.75 3.83
CA LEU A 179 17.67 3.92 3.77
C LEU A 179 18.38 4.18 2.44
N LYS A 180 19.70 4.37 2.47
CA LYS A 180 20.51 4.54 1.27
C LYS A 180 21.39 3.30 1.08
N PHE A 181 21.24 2.64 -0.06
CA PHE A 181 21.98 1.42 -0.39
C PHE A 181 23.00 1.64 -1.49
N SER A 182 24.06 0.81 -1.49
CA SER A 182 24.96 0.62 -2.62
C SER A 182 24.36 -0.35 -3.66
N LYS A 183 25.00 -0.47 -4.84
CA LYS A 183 24.65 -1.48 -5.86
C LYS A 183 24.65 -2.94 -5.32
N LYS A 184 25.45 -3.22 -4.29
CA LYS A 184 25.55 -4.55 -3.65
C LYS A 184 24.60 -4.69 -2.47
N LEU A 185 23.55 -3.88 -2.36
CA LEU A 185 22.59 -3.85 -1.24
C LEU A 185 23.22 -3.63 0.16
N LYS A 186 24.43 -3.12 0.23
CA LYS A 186 25.01 -2.71 1.51
C LYS A 186 24.41 -1.36 1.92
N LEU A 187 23.81 -1.32 3.10
CA LEU A 187 23.29 -0.08 3.67
C LEU A 187 24.43 0.91 3.93
N LYS A 188 24.28 2.14 3.45
CA LYS A 188 25.27 3.22 3.56
C LYS A 188 24.86 4.29 4.57
N ASP A 189 23.55 4.58 4.64
CA ASP A 189 23.02 5.64 5.51
C ASP A 189 21.56 5.38 5.84
N ILE A 190 21.13 5.86 7.03
CA ILE A 190 19.73 5.87 7.45
C ILE A 190 19.37 7.26 7.96
N LYS A 191 18.35 7.87 7.33
CA LYS A 191 17.78 9.14 7.78
C LYS A 191 16.36 8.94 8.29
N THR A 192 16.04 9.58 9.42
CA THR A 192 14.66 9.68 9.90
C THR A 192 13.93 10.71 9.03
N VAL A 193 12.83 10.30 8.39
CA VAL A 193 11.94 11.18 7.64
C VAL A 193 10.86 11.72 8.55
N ASP A 194 10.20 10.84 9.30
CA ASP A 194 9.18 11.17 10.27
C ASP A 194 9.20 10.13 11.40
N GLY A 195 10.10 10.33 12.37
CA GLY A 195 10.42 9.35 13.40
C GLY A 195 9.40 9.23 14.52
N PHE A 196 9.65 8.30 15.43
CA PHE A 196 8.92 8.19 16.68
C PHE A 196 9.20 9.42 17.56
N THR A 197 8.28 9.75 18.47
CA THR A 197 8.46 10.91 19.37
C THR A 197 9.66 10.72 20.29
N GLU A 198 9.89 9.47 20.71
CA GLU A 198 10.95 9.09 21.63
C GLU A 198 12.25 8.80 20.85
N LYS A 199 13.26 9.67 21.00
CA LYS A 199 14.58 9.53 20.35
C LYS A 199 15.26 8.17 20.61
N SER A 200 15.05 7.59 21.79
CA SER A 200 15.57 6.27 22.16
C SER A 200 14.99 5.16 21.27
N ILE A 201 13.70 5.23 20.93
CA ILE A 201 13.03 4.29 20.03
C ILE A 201 13.58 4.44 18.62
N ASP A 202 13.68 5.68 18.12
CA ASP A 202 14.29 5.95 16.81
C ASP A 202 15.71 5.38 16.70
N LYS A 203 16.53 5.55 17.75
CA LYS A 203 17.90 5.00 17.79
C LYS A 203 17.89 3.48 17.73
N ARG A 204 16.99 2.82 18.46
CA ARG A 204 16.85 1.35 18.44
C ARG A 204 16.37 0.84 17.08
N VAL A 205 15.35 1.48 16.51
CA VAL A 205 14.83 1.11 15.17
C VAL A 205 15.94 1.28 14.11
N LYS A 206 16.67 2.39 14.11
CA LYS A 206 17.81 2.57 13.19
C LYS A 206 18.86 1.50 13.35
N ARG A 207 19.21 1.12 14.58
CA ARG A 207 20.16 0.02 14.82
C ARG A 207 19.66 -1.30 14.27
N ILE A 208 18.37 -1.62 14.45
CA ILE A 208 17.75 -2.82 13.84
C ILE A 208 17.87 -2.76 12.32
N LEU A 209 17.45 -1.66 11.69
CA LEU A 209 17.52 -1.49 10.23
C LEU A 209 18.95 -1.56 9.69
N THR A 210 19.95 -1.10 10.48
CA THR A 210 21.38 -1.19 10.11
C THR A 210 21.88 -2.62 10.11
N ASN A 211 21.46 -3.41 11.08
CA ASN A 211 21.92 -4.79 11.27
C ASN A 211 21.12 -5.81 10.45
N THR A 212 20.07 -5.37 9.79
CA THR A 212 19.19 -6.20 8.95
C THR A 212 19.86 -6.49 7.60
N THR A 213 19.82 -7.75 7.18
CA THR A 213 20.20 -8.18 5.83
C THR A 213 19.07 -7.88 4.86
N TRP A 214 19.39 -7.22 3.75
CA TRP A 214 18.43 -6.80 2.73
C TRP A 214 18.67 -7.55 1.43
N GLU A 215 17.58 -8.03 0.82
CA GLU A 215 17.58 -8.75 -0.44
C GLU A 215 16.58 -8.11 -1.41
N LEU A 216 16.87 -8.25 -2.71
CA LEU A 216 15.90 -7.92 -3.75
C LEU A 216 14.82 -9.00 -3.78
N LEU A 217 13.57 -8.60 -3.67
CA LEU A 217 12.49 -9.49 -4.03
C LEU A 217 12.60 -9.69 -5.56
N LYS A 218 12.96 -10.90 -5.98
CA LYS A 218 13.09 -11.27 -7.39
C LYS A 218 11.70 -11.30 -8.02
N ASP A 219 11.22 -10.14 -8.46
CA ASP A 219 10.15 -10.09 -9.44
C ASP A 219 10.76 -10.37 -10.84
N ARG A 220 9.93 -10.80 -11.79
CA ARG A 220 10.30 -11.33 -13.11
C ARG A 220 11.22 -10.43 -13.95
N ASP A 221 11.34 -9.15 -13.59
CA ASP A 221 12.21 -8.20 -14.26
C ASP A 221 13.45 -7.95 -13.41
N SER A 222 14.62 -8.32 -13.92
CA SER A 222 15.94 -8.09 -13.30
C SER A 222 16.26 -6.59 -13.28
N VAL A 223 15.78 -5.88 -12.25
CA VAL A 223 16.09 -4.47 -12.05
C VAL A 223 17.56 -4.35 -11.63
N LYS A 224 18.40 -3.73 -12.48
CA LYS A 224 19.76 -3.35 -12.10
C LYS A 224 19.69 -2.17 -11.13
N LEU A 225 20.20 -2.36 -9.92
CA LEU A 225 20.33 -1.27 -8.96
C LEU A 225 21.35 -0.25 -9.44
N GLU A 226 20.94 1.01 -9.46
CA GLU A 226 21.85 2.14 -9.68
C GLU A 226 22.72 2.38 -8.43
N SER A 227 23.85 3.10 -8.60
CA SER A 227 24.65 3.55 -7.45
C SER A 227 23.82 4.50 -6.60
N ASN A 228 23.67 4.30 -5.29
CA ASN A 228 22.93 5.14 -4.36
C ASN A 228 21.39 5.02 -4.46
N TYR A 229 20.90 3.81 -4.36
CA TYR A 229 19.47 3.54 -4.28
C TYR A 229 18.89 4.00 -2.93
N ASN A 230 17.79 4.76 -2.98
CA ASN A 230 17.04 5.17 -1.80
C ASN A 230 15.81 4.28 -1.63
N TYR A 231 15.64 3.74 -0.44
CA TYR A 231 14.50 2.95 -0.04
C TYR A 231 13.85 3.54 1.19
N PHE A 232 12.55 3.71 1.16
CA PHE A 232 11.79 4.20 2.30
C PHE A 232 11.04 3.05 2.95
N ILE A 233 11.09 3.00 4.26
CA ILE A 233 10.40 1.99 5.06
C ILE A 233 9.60 2.65 6.17
N ASP A 234 8.42 2.12 6.39
CA ASP A 234 7.54 2.49 7.50
C ASP A 234 7.51 1.37 8.54
N ILE A 235 7.67 1.76 9.81
CA ILE A 235 7.59 0.89 10.98
C ILE A 235 6.41 1.36 11.80
N TYR A 236 5.54 0.42 12.17
CA TYR A 236 4.32 0.69 12.91
C TYR A 236 4.44 0.22 14.35
N HIS A 237 3.91 1.02 15.28
CA HIS A 237 3.77 0.69 16.69
C HIS A 237 2.30 0.41 17.00
N TYR A 238 2.05 -0.73 17.61
CA TYR A 238 0.76 -1.13 18.16
C TYR A 238 0.86 -1.09 19.68
N PRO A 239 0.04 -0.28 20.37
CA PRO A 239 0.10 -0.15 21.82
C PRO A 239 -0.35 -1.45 22.49
N LYS A 240 0.01 -1.60 23.75
CA LYS A 240 -0.50 -2.64 24.64
C LYS A 240 -2.03 -2.63 24.63
N ASP A 241 -2.62 -3.80 24.55
CA ASP A 241 -4.05 -4.05 24.74
C ASP A 241 -4.29 -5.06 25.90
N LYS A 242 -5.54 -5.52 26.08
CA LYS A 242 -5.90 -6.47 27.15
C LYS A 242 -5.19 -7.83 27.03
N LYS A 243 -4.80 -8.23 25.83
CA LYS A 243 -4.25 -9.56 25.52
C LYS A 243 -2.77 -9.52 25.15
N ASN A 244 -2.29 -8.41 24.60
CA ASN A 244 -0.97 -8.32 23.99
C ASN A 244 -0.14 -7.18 24.58
N LYS A 245 1.17 -7.41 24.75
CA LYS A 245 2.12 -6.34 24.97
C LYS A 245 2.23 -5.47 23.71
N SER A 246 2.66 -4.21 23.85
CA SER A 246 2.98 -3.36 22.70
C SER A 246 4.02 -4.03 21.79
N PHE A 247 3.92 -3.78 20.48
CA PHE A 247 4.84 -4.37 19.50
C PHE A 247 5.06 -3.45 18.29
N TYR A 248 6.13 -3.73 17.55
CA TYR A 248 6.51 -3.02 16.33
C TYR A 248 6.51 -3.99 15.15
N THR A 249 6.09 -3.50 14.00
CA THR A 249 6.02 -4.30 12.77
C THR A 249 6.16 -3.41 11.53
N LYS A 250 6.53 -4.02 10.41
CA LYS A 250 6.50 -3.37 9.08
C LYS A 250 5.11 -3.40 8.42
N PHE A 251 4.12 -4.04 9.04
CA PHE A 251 2.78 -4.19 8.46
C PHE A 251 1.80 -3.19 9.07
N ASN A 252 0.99 -2.56 8.21
CA ASN A 252 -0.11 -1.68 8.61
C ASN A 252 -1.39 -2.52 8.82
N LEU A 253 -1.46 -3.19 9.98
CA LEU A 253 -2.56 -4.07 10.39
C LEU A 253 -3.85 -3.29 10.65
#